data_6599f67401e3b7541a2fd6b7facd62cf
#
_entry.id   6599f67401e3b7541a2fd6b7facd62cf
#
_cell.length_a   1.000
_cell.length_b   1.000
_cell.length_c   1.000
_cell.angle_alpha   90.00
_cell.angle_beta   90.00
_cell.angle_gamma   90.00
#
_symmetry.space_group_name_H-M   'P 1'
#
loop_
_entity.id
_entity.type
_entity.pdbx_description
1 polymer ?
#
loop_
_entity_poly.entity_id
_entity_poly.type
_entity_poly.pdbx_seq_one_letter_code
_entity_poly.pdbx_strand_id
1 'polypeptide(L)'
;VAALNASDGPEVRVATLTEYLDAIPAPVDSPVVPGELRSHARANILPGVLSVRWPLKEAMAVSERLLARYAEPLAALVLREVPQGYLDLAWRRVVDASCHDSVTGCGVDETALQVQARLEEAGHLAQAVRDRALDLLAQASPAGSVVVVNPLPTPRDDLIELSLPVPSQWPAVELVSSTGQVVATQELSRPEPVLARETVASADLQRLIHRIHDRELFGLQ
;
A
#
# COMPACT_ATOMS: atom_id res chain seq x y z
N VAL A 1 -36.55 -26.36 -13.23
CA VAL A 1 -36.01 -27.23 -14.30
C VAL A 1 -37.05 -28.28 -14.69
N ALA A 2 -37.48 -29.18 -13.78
CA ALA A 2 -38.42 -30.27 -14.10
C ALA A 2 -39.72 -29.75 -14.76
N ALA A 3 -40.33 -28.68 -14.26
CA ALA A 3 -41.52 -28.07 -14.84
C ALA A 3 -41.26 -27.46 -16.24
N LEU A 4 -40.10 -26.94 -16.49
CA LEU A 4 -39.69 -26.41 -17.80
C LEU A 4 -39.45 -27.51 -18.82
N ASN A 5 -38.87 -28.63 -18.39
CA ASN A 5 -38.60 -29.77 -19.25
C ASN A 5 -39.84 -30.66 -19.51
N ALA A 6 -40.95 -30.41 -18.80
CA ALA A 6 -42.22 -31.06 -19.06
C ALA A 6 -43.04 -30.41 -20.22
N SER A 7 -42.55 -29.30 -20.76
CA SER A 7 -43.13 -28.61 -21.92
C SER A 7 -42.35 -28.97 -23.21
N ASP A 8 -43.00 -28.80 -24.37
CA ASP A 8 -42.39 -29.01 -25.70
C ASP A 8 -41.36 -27.93 -26.08
N GLY A 9 -40.57 -27.46 -25.09
CA GLY A 9 -39.55 -26.46 -25.25
C GLY A 9 -38.13 -27.02 -25.25
N PRO A 10 -37.12 -26.18 -25.34
CA PRO A 10 -35.74 -26.61 -25.24
C PRO A 10 -35.45 -27.21 -23.85
N GLU A 11 -34.63 -28.24 -23.82
CA GLU A 11 -34.18 -28.88 -22.58
C GLU A 11 -33.39 -27.84 -21.73
N VAL A 12 -33.81 -27.70 -20.48
CA VAL A 12 -33.15 -26.78 -19.50
C VAL A 12 -32.42 -27.62 -18.48
N ARG A 13 -31.12 -27.35 -18.34
CA ARG A 13 -30.24 -28.02 -17.39
C ARG A 13 -29.56 -26.99 -16.48
N VAL A 14 -29.49 -27.28 -15.18
CA VAL A 14 -28.63 -26.56 -14.27
C VAL A 14 -27.22 -27.15 -14.35
N ALA A 15 -26.24 -26.33 -14.60
CA ALA A 15 -24.86 -26.75 -14.80
C ALA A 15 -23.91 -25.76 -14.11
N THR A 16 -22.71 -26.21 -13.80
CA THR A 16 -21.59 -25.31 -13.45
C THR A 16 -21.13 -24.58 -14.71
N LEU A 17 -20.36 -23.50 -14.54
CA LEU A 17 -19.78 -22.77 -15.67
C LEU A 17 -18.87 -23.66 -16.53
N THR A 18 -18.11 -24.56 -15.91
CA THR A 18 -17.24 -25.51 -16.61
C THR A 18 -18.06 -26.46 -17.46
N GLU A 19 -19.08 -27.10 -16.89
CA GLU A 19 -19.97 -28.01 -17.64
C GLU A 19 -20.70 -27.30 -18.80
N TYR A 20 -21.06 -26.02 -18.60
CA TYR A 20 -21.65 -25.21 -19.66
C TYR A 20 -20.66 -24.94 -20.80
N LEU A 21 -19.43 -24.56 -20.48
CA LEU A 21 -18.40 -24.30 -21.48
C LEU A 21 -18.02 -25.57 -22.24
N ASP A 22 -17.94 -26.72 -21.58
CA ASP A 22 -17.61 -28.00 -22.19
C ASP A 22 -18.73 -28.49 -23.13
N ALA A 23 -19.98 -28.10 -22.84
CA ALA A 23 -21.14 -28.46 -23.66
C ALA A 23 -21.30 -27.57 -24.91
N ILE A 24 -20.67 -26.39 -24.94
CA ILE A 24 -20.73 -25.49 -26.11
C ILE A 24 -19.72 -25.95 -27.16
N PRO A 25 -20.17 -26.28 -28.40
CA PRO A 25 -19.21 -26.56 -29.45
C PRO A 25 -18.33 -25.36 -29.72
N ALA A 26 -17.02 -25.54 -29.70
CA ALA A 26 -16.08 -24.46 -30.03
C ALA A 26 -16.36 -23.98 -31.47
N PRO A 27 -16.69 -22.71 -31.66
CA PRO A 27 -16.94 -22.18 -32.98
C PRO A 27 -15.63 -22.18 -33.79
N VAL A 28 -15.71 -22.76 -35.00
CA VAL A 28 -14.53 -22.99 -35.88
C VAL A 28 -13.92 -21.67 -36.39
N ASP A 29 -14.74 -20.62 -36.52
CA ASP A 29 -14.36 -19.32 -37.11
C ASP A 29 -14.78 -18.13 -36.21
N SER A 30 -14.44 -18.18 -34.93
CA SER A 30 -14.69 -17.03 -34.06
C SER A 30 -13.76 -15.85 -34.40
N PRO A 31 -14.27 -14.62 -34.56
CA PRO A 31 -13.43 -13.47 -34.75
C PRO A 31 -12.58 -13.23 -33.50
N VAL A 32 -11.29 -13.05 -33.69
CA VAL A 32 -10.38 -12.64 -32.62
C VAL A 32 -10.51 -11.14 -32.42
N VAL A 33 -10.94 -10.72 -31.22
CA VAL A 33 -10.99 -9.31 -30.83
C VAL A 33 -9.75 -9.03 -29.97
N PRO A 34 -8.75 -8.33 -30.51
CA PRO A 34 -7.56 -8.01 -29.73
C PRO A 34 -7.84 -6.86 -28.75
N GLY A 35 -7.22 -6.93 -27.55
CA GLY A 35 -7.30 -5.90 -26.55
C GLY A 35 -8.44 -6.08 -25.54
N GLU A 36 -8.68 -5.05 -24.73
CA GLU A 36 -9.71 -5.07 -23.70
C GLU A 36 -11.09 -4.65 -24.24
N LEU A 37 -12.13 -5.37 -23.83
CA LEU A 37 -13.52 -5.05 -24.22
C LEU A 37 -14.08 -3.93 -23.34
N ARG A 38 -13.73 -2.68 -23.63
CA ARG A 38 -14.11 -1.49 -22.85
C ARG A 38 -15.15 -0.60 -23.55
N SER A 39 -15.72 -1.02 -24.67
CA SER A 39 -16.67 -0.19 -25.41
C SER A 39 -18.05 -0.18 -24.77
N HIS A 40 -18.63 1.02 -24.60
CA HIS A 40 -20.04 1.18 -24.21
C HIS A 40 -21.04 0.94 -25.35
N ALA A 41 -20.58 0.75 -26.57
CA ALA A 41 -21.43 0.75 -27.75
C ALA A 41 -22.51 -0.34 -27.75
N ARG A 42 -22.28 -1.46 -27.07
CA ARG A 42 -23.18 -2.62 -27.05
C ARG A 42 -23.46 -3.19 -25.66
N ALA A 43 -22.79 -2.72 -24.64
CA ALA A 43 -22.97 -3.18 -23.27
C ALA A 43 -22.77 -2.01 -22.31
N ASN A 44 -23.46 -2.06 -21.17
CA ASN A 44 -23.31 -1.07 -20.12
C ASN A 44 -22.02 -1.36 -19.32
N ILE A 45 -20.90 -0.96 -19.87
CA ILE A 45 -19.57 -1.07 -19.26
C ILE A 45 -19.19 0.31 -18.70
N LEU A 46 -18.58 0.34 -17.54
CA LEU A 46 -18.15 1.57 -16.85
C LEU A 46 -16.61 1.70 -16.86
N PRO A 47 -15.97 1.93 -18.01
CA PRO A 47 -14.50 1.94 -18.10
C PRO A 47 -13.86 3.07 -17.28
N GLY A 48 -14.59 4.15 -17.00
CA GLY A 48 -14.12 5.27 -16.19
C GLY A 48 -13.82 4.92 -14.74
N VAL A 49 -14.38 3.82 -14.21
CA VAL A 49 -14.13 3.36 -12.83
C VAL A 49 -12.67 2.95 -12.57
N LEU A 50 -11.89 2.72 -13.62
CA LEU A 50 -10.47 2.41 -13.50
C LEU A 50 -9.60 3.64 -13.20
N SER A 51 -10.11 4.84 -13.49
CA SER A 51 -9.34 6.10 -13.36
C SER A 51 -10.00 7.14 -12.44
N VAL A 52 -11.33 7.09 -12.28
CA VAL A 52 -12.02 8.04 -11.40
C VAL A 52 -11.54 7.90 -9.97
N ARG A 53 -11.36 9.02 -9.27
CA ARG A 53 -10.86 9.08 -7.89
C ARG A 53 -9.58 8.26 -7.71
N TRP A 54 -8.61 8.53 -8.56
CA TRP A 54 -7.31 7.85 -8.55
C TRP A 54 -6.70 7.66 -7.16
N PRO A 55 -6.76 8.63 -6.21
CA PRO A 55 -6.23 8.45 -4.87
C PRO A 55 -6.75 7.23 -4.13
N LEU A 56 -8.02 6.82 -4.36
CA LEU A 56 -8.56 5.58 -3.76
C LEU A 56 -7.85 4.32 -4.29
N LYS A 57 -7.55 4.28 -5.58
CA LYS A 57 -6.83 3.16 -6.20
C LYS A 57 -5.40 3.07 -5.69
N GLU A 58 -4.76 4.21 -5.57
CA GLU A 58 -3.41 4.32 -5.02
C GLU A 58 -3.38 3.88 -3.56
N ALA A 59 -4.28 4.40 -2.72
CA ALA A 59 -4.38 4.01 -1.32
C ALA A 59 -4.67 2.51 -1.15
N MET A 60 -5.53 1.93 -1.99
CA MET A 60 -5.81 0.50 -2.01
C MET A 60 -4.54 -0.31 -2.31
N ALA A 61 -3.86 0.02 -3.41
CA ALA A 61 -2.64 -0.67 -3.83
C ALA A 61 -1.50 -0.54 -2.80
N VAL A 62 -1.39 0.61 -2.14
CA VAL A 62 -0.41 0.83 -1.07
C VAL A 62 -0.75 -0.02 0.14
N SER A 63 -2.01 -0.04 0.59
CA SER A 63 -2.44 -0.81 1.76
C SER A 63 -2.27 -2.32 1.56
N GLU A 64 -2.69 -2.85 0.40
CA GLU A 64 -2.49 -4.25 0.04
C GLU A 64 -1.00 -4.63 0.02
N ARG A 65 -0.17 -3.80 -0.59
CA ARG A 65 1.27 -4.03 -0.66
C ARG A 65 1.92 -4.00 0.72
N LEU A 66 1.55 -3.02 1.55
CA LEU A 66 2.06 -2.94 2.93
C LEU A 66 1.70 -4.17 3.75
N LEU A 67 0.47 -4.64 3.65
CA LEU A 67 0.02 -5.83 4.37
C LEU A 67 0.70 -7.10 3.84
N ALA A 68 0.47 -7.43 2.56
CA ALA A 68 0.86 -8.72 2.00
C ALA A 68 2.36 -8.90 1.79
N ARG A 69 3.09 -7.80 1.52
CA ARG A 69 4.51 -7.88 1.16
C ARG A 69 5.47 -7.41 2.25
N TYR A 70 4.97 -6.75 3.29
CA TYR A 70 5.83 -6.22 4.35
C TYR A 70 5.33 -6.63 5.73
N ALA A 71 4.13 -6.22 6.16
CA ALA A 71 3.68 -6.42 7.52
C ALA A 71 3.55 -7.90 7.89
N GLU A 72 2.83 -8.70 7.13
CA GLU A 72 2.66 -10.13 7.38
C GLU A 72 3.98 -10.91 7.33
N PRO A 73 4.79 -10.81 6.24
CA PRO A 73 6.04 -11.56 6.18
C PRO A 73 7.01 -11.16 7.30
N LEU A 74 7.17 -9.87 7.58
CA LEU A 74 8.07 -9.40 8.63
C LEU A 74 7.58 -9.81 10.02
N ALA A 75 6.26 -9.73 10.27
CA ALA A 75 5.70 -10.19 11.52
C ALA A 75 5.96 -11.68 11.73
N ALA A 76 5.72 -12.50 10.72
CA ALA A 76 5.91 -13.95 10.79
C ALA A 76 7.38 -14.35 10.97
N LEU A 77 8.33 -13.60 10.37
CA LEU A 77 9.76 -13.92 10.40
C LEU A 77 10.47 -13.37 11.64
N VAL A 78 10.02 -12.24 12.19
CA VAL A 78 10.78 -11.47 13.16
C VAL A 78 10.11 -11.40 14.52
N LEU A 79 8.78 -11.32 14.59
CA LEU A 79 8.07 -11.14 15.85
C LEU A 79 7.84 -12.48 16.55
N ARG A 80 8.12 -12.54 17.86
CA ARG A 80 7.81 -13.74 18.68
C ARG A 80 6.31 -14.02 18.76
N GLU A 81 5.53 -12.95 18.81
CA GLU A 81 4.07 -12.96 18.80
C GLU A 81 3.57 -12.07 17.69
N VAL A 82 2.94 -12.69 16.71
CA VAL A 82 2.33 -11.98 15.58
C VAL A 82 1.12 -11.19 16.10
N PRO A 83 1.04 -9.88 15.89
CA PRO A 83 -0.07 -9.06 16.36
C PRO A 83 -1.31 -9.28 15.47
N GLN A 84 -1.88 -10.47 15.54
CA GLN A 84 -2.95 -10.94 14.64
C GLN A 84 -4.14 -9.99 14.60
N GLY A 85 -4.53 -9.43 15.76
CA GLY A 85 -5.66 -8.50 15.84
C GLY A 85 -5.48 -7.23 15.00
N TYR A 86 -4.25 -6.72 14.87
CA TYR A 86 -3.95 -5.58 14.00
C TYR A 86 -4.00 -5.97 12.51
N LEU A 87 -3.44 -7.12 12.17
CA LEU A 87 -3.46 -7.63 10.80
C LEU A 87 -4.89 -7.93 10.35
N ASP A 88 -5.68 -8.60 11.19
CA ASP A 88 -7.09 -8.90 10.89
C ASP A 88 -7.92 -7.63 10.71
N LEU A 89 -7.71 -6.63 11.57
CA LEU A 89 -8.40 -5.35 11.42
C LEU A 89 -7.99 -4.63 10.13
N ALA A 90 -6.70 -4.59 9.84
CA ALA A 90 -6.19 -3.96 8.62
C ALA A 90 -6.75 -4.64 7.35
N TRP A 91 -6.72 -5.98 7.30
CA TRP A 91 -7.32 -6.73 6.20
C TRP A 91 -8.83 -6.51 6.09
N ARG A 92 -9.54 -6.45 7.21
CA ARG A 92 -10.97 -6.13 7.18
C ARG A 92 -11.23 -4.77 6.55
N ARG A 93 -10.43 -3.74 6.87
CA ARG A 93 -10.54 -2.41 6.24
C ARG A 93 -10.29 -2.45 4.73
N VAL A 94 -9.27 -3.20 4.30
CA VAL A 94 -8.98 -3.39 2.87
C VAL A 94 -10.13 -4.13 2.17
N VAL A 95 -10.63 -5.21 2.76
CA VAL A 95 -11.76 -5.98 2.20
C VAL A 95 -13.02 -5.13 2.12
N ASP A 96 -13.37 -4.38 3.17
CA ASP A 96 -14.53 -3.47 3.16
C ASP A 96 -14.38 -2.38 2.09
N ALA A 97 -13.15 -1.85 1.88
CA ALA A 97 -12.88 -0.87 0.85
C ALA A 97 -12.86 -1.47 -0.57
N SER A 98 -12.66 -2.77 -0.72
CA SER A 98 -12.63 -3.47 -2.01
C SER A 98 -14.01 -3.73 -2.61
N CYS A 99 -15.09 -3.44 -1.87
CA CYS A 99 -16.44 -3.48 -2.41
C CYS A 99 -16.49 -2.68 -3.72
N HIS A 100 -17.18 -3.23 -4.72
CA HIS A 100 -17.11 -2.70 -6.09
C HIS A 100 -17.48 -1.21 -6.17
N ASP A 101 -18.50 -0.73 -5.45
CA ASP A 101 -18.87 0.69 -5.43
C ASP A 101 -17.90 1.56 -4.63
N SER A 102 -17.14 0.98 -3.70
CA SER A 102 -16.16 1.69 -2.89
C SER A 102 -14.89 1.97 -3.68
N VAL A 103 -14.15 0.93 -4.08
CA VAL A 103 -12.86 1.07 -4.79
C VAL A 103 -13.03 1.67 -6.19
N THR A 104 -14.15 1.43 -6.85
CA THR A 104 -14.44 2.06 -8.16
C THR A 104 -14.67 3.56 -8.05
N GLY A 105 -15.06 4.06 -6.86
CA GLY A 105 -15.29 5.48 -6.66
C GLY A 105 -16.55 6.02 -7.33
N CYS A 106 -17.56 5.18 -7.58
CA CYS A 106 -18.83 5.55 -8.20
C CYS A 106 -19.79 6.25 -7.21
N GLY A 107 -19.55 6.11 -5.91
CA GLY A 107 -20.38 6.69 -4.86
C GLY A 107 -20.26 8.20 -4.75
N VAL A 108 -21.06 8.76 -3.85
CA VAL A 108 -20.99 10.19 -3.49
C VAL A 108 -19.69 10.51 -2.74
N ASP A 109 -19.36 11.79 -2.61
CA ASP A 109 -18.10 12.23 -2.02
C ASP A 109 -17.92 11.75 -0.58
N GLU A 110 -18.96 11.77 0.21
CA GLU A 110 -18.95 11.32 1.60
C GLU A 110 -18.58 9.83 1.71
N THR A 111 -19.07 9.00 0.80
CA THR A 111 -18.71 7.58 0.73
C THR A 111 -17.24 7.43 0.36
N ALA A 112 -16.76 8.18 -0.62
CA ALA A 112 -15.36 8.13 -1.04
C ALA A 112 -14.42 8.54 0.10
N LEU A 113 -14.74 9.57 0.88
CA LEU A 113 -13.96 9.97 2.05
C LEU A 113 -13.91 8.87 3.12
N GLN A 114 -15.02 8.17 3.36
CA GLN A 114 -15.04 7.04 4.29
C GLN A 114 -14.19 5.86 3.80
N VAL A 115 -14.19 5.59 2.50
CA VAL A 115 -13.33 4.56 1.90
C VAL A 115 -11.86 4.93 2.06
N GLN A 116 -11.52 6.18 1.78
CA GLN A 116 -10.17 6.71 1.98
C GLN A 116 -9.71 6.53 3.43
N ALA A 117 -10.54 6.93 4.40
CA ALA A 117 -10.20 6.80 5.82
C ALA A 117 -9.97 5.34 6.24
N ARG A 118 -10.73 4.37 5.71
CA ARG A 118 -10.50 2.94 5.98
C ARG A 118 -9.16 2.46 5.43
N LEU A 119 -8.81 2.89 4.22
CA LEU A 119 -7.52 2.53 3.61
C LEU A 119 -6.34 3.15 4.35
N GLU A 120 -6.47 4.38 4.81
CA GLU A 120 -5.47 5.03 5.66
C GLU A 120 -5.29 4.30 6.99
N GLU A 121 -6.39 3.91 7.65
CA GLU A 121 -6.34 3.11 8.87
C GLU A 121 -5.62 1.77 8.62
N ALA A 122 -5.95 1.07 7.53
CA ALA A 122 -5.27 -0.17 7.15
C ALA A 122 -3.76 0.05 6.93
N GLY A 123 -3.41 1.12 6.24
CA GLY A 123 -2.02 1.51 6.01
C GLY A 123 -1.26 1.78 7.32
N HIS A 124 -1.85 2.55 8.23
CA HIS A 124 -1.23 2.84 9.53
C HIS A 124 -1.03 1.58 10.39
N LEU A 125 -2.02 0.67 10.43
CA LEU A 125 -1.89 -0.60 11.13
C LEU A 125 -0.79 -1.47 10.54
N ALA A 126 -0.72 -1.58 9.21
CA ALA A 126 0.32 -2.32 8.53
C ALA A 126 1.72 -1.72 8.75
N GLN A 127 1.83 -0.40 8.72
CA GLN A 127 3.08 0.31 9.02
C GLN A 127 3.53 0.03 10.45
N ALA A 128 2.64 0.12 11.42
CA ALA A 128 2.97 -0.15 12.83
C ALA A 128 3.51 -1.56 13.04
N VAL A 129 2.93 -2.56 12.38
CA VAL A 129 3.41 -3.95 12.45
C VAL A 129 4.77 -4.10 11.77
N ARG A 130 4.93 -3.54 10.58
CA ARG A 130 6.20 -3.51 9.83
C ARG A 130 7.30 -2.86 10.66
N ASP A 131 7.05 -1.66 11.17
CA ASP A 131 8.05 -0.85 11.87
C ASP A 131 8.49 -1.53 13.17
N ARG A 132 7.57 -2.16 13.90
CA ARG A 132 7.92 -2.97 15.07
C ARG A 132 8.89 -4.10 14.73
N ALA A 133 8.70 -4.77 13.59
CA ALA A 133 9.61 -5.83 13.16
C ALA A 133 10.97 -5.26 12.75
N LEU A 134 10.98 -4.13 12.03
CA LEU A 134 12.21 -3.45 11.63
C LEU A 134 13.00 -2.91 12.83
N ASP A 135 12.32 -2.38 13.83
CA ASP A 135 12.95 -1.91 15.08
C ASP A 135 13.68 -3.05 15.81
N LEU A 136 13.09 -4.24 15.87
CA LEU A 136 13.76 -5.40 16.45
C LEU A 136 15.00 -5.82 15.67
N LEU A 137 14.95 -5.79 14.36
CA LEU A 137 16.11 -6.09 13.51
C LEU A 137 17.20 -5.03 13.69
N ALA A 138 16.82 -3.75 13.75
CA ALA A 138 17.75 -2.66 14.00
C ALA A 138 18.43 -2.79 15.37
N GLN A 139 17.67 -3.12 16.42
CA GLN A 139 18.22 -3.34 17.77
C GLN A 139 19.17 -4.53 17.85
N ALA A 140 18.96 -5.55 17.03
CA ALA A 140 19.85 -6.72 16.96
C ALA A 140 21.12 -6.48 16.09
N SER A 141 21.23 -5.32 15.47
CA SER A 141 22.31 -4.98 14.54
C SER A 141 23.36 -4.08 15.20
N PRO A 142 24.61 -4.06 14.70
CA PRO A 142 25.65 -3.21 15.25
C PRO A 142 25.25 -1.72 15.19
N ALA A 143 25.62 -0.95 16.22
CA ALA A 143 25.34 0.48 16.26
C ALA A 143 25.96 1.19 15.04
N GLY A 144 25.20 2.11 14.43
CA GLY A 144 25.63 2.85 13.25
C GLY A 144 25.54 2.09 11.93
N SER A 145 24.95 0.89 11.95
CA SER A 145 24.70 0.12 10.70
C SER A 145 23.33 0.46 10.12
N VAL A 146 23.20 0.25 8.81
CA VAL A 146 21.94 0.25 8.07
C VAL A 146 21.54 -1.18 7.79
N VAL A 147 20.32 -1.55 8.18
CA VAL A 147 19.77 -2.88 7.91
C VAL A 147 18.82 -2.79 6.74
N VAL A 148 19.09 -3.55 5.69
CA VAL A 148 18.22 -3.67 4.52
C VAL A 148 17.57 -5.05 4.54
N VAL A 149 16.26 -5.08 4.46
CA VAL A 149 15.47 -6.32 4.52
C VAL A 149 14.70 -6.50 3.22
N ASN A 150 14.89 -7.64 2.59
CA ASN A 150 14.02 -8.09 1.51
C ASN A 150 13.02 -9.12 2.04
N PRO A 151 11.76 -8.76 2.28
CA PRO A 151 10.77 -9.70 2.81
C PRO A 151 10.18 -10.64 1.75
N LEU A 152 10.61 -10.52 0.50
CA LEU A 152 10.14 -11.36 -0.60
C LEU A 152 11.01 -12.61 -0.74
N PRO A 153 10.45 -13.72 -1.26
CA PRO A 153 11.18 -15.00 -1.38
C PRO A 153 12.21 -15.03 -2.52
N THR A 154 12.30 -13.96 -3.30
CA THR A 154 13.22 -13.87 -4.44
C THR A 154 14.29 -12.82 -4.22
N PRO A 155 15.55 -13.04 -4.64
CA PRO A 155 16.58 -12.00 -4.66
C PRO A 155 16.14 -10.78 -5.48
N ARG A 156 16.61 -9.59 -5.08
CA ARG A 156 16.32 -8.32 -5.77
C ARG A 156 17.58 -7.46 -5.83
N ASP A 157 17.75 -6.80 -6.96
CA ASP A 157 18.60 -5.63 -7.10
C ASP A 157 17.69 -4.40 -7.16
N ASP A 158 17.90 -3.43 -6.25
CA ASP A 158 17.01 -2.28 -6.15
C ASP A 158 17.75 -1.04 -5.64
N LEU A 159 17.17 0.12 -5.88
CA LEU A 159 17.62 1.37 -5.28
C LEU A 159 16.85 1.61 -3.98
N ILE A 160 17.59 1.98 -2.94
CA ILE A 160 17.01 2.28 -1.64
C ILE A 160 17.33 3.74 -1.31
N GLU A 161 16.28 4.50 -1.05
CA GLU A 161 16.41 5.85 -0.50
C GLU A 161 16.27 5.79 1.01
N LEU A 162 17.19 6.44 1.72
CA LEU A 162 17.18 6.47 3.18
C LEU A 162 17.69 7.81 3.69
N SER A 163 17.17 8.21 4.85
CA SER A 163 17.63 9.37 5.58
C SER A 163 18.52 8.94 6.74
N LEU A 164 19.75 9.42 6.77
CA LEU A 164 20.70 9.09 7.83
C LEU A 164 21.05 10.32 8.65
N PRO A 165 21.10 10.23 9.97
CA PRO A 165 21.69 11.26 10.81
C PRO A 165 23.21 11.25 10.61
N VAL A 166 23.73 12.28 9.98
CA VAL A 166 25.17 12.41 9.70
C VAL A 166 25.72 13.61 10.46
N PRO A 167 26.86 13.47 11.16
CA PRO A 167 27.51 14.60 11.80
C PRO A 167 27.80 15.73 10.79
N SER A 168 27.50 16.96 11.12
CA SER A 168 27.62 18.11 10.20
C SER A 168 29.04 18.35 9.71
N GLN A 169 30.07 17.94 10.49
CA GLN A 169 31.47 18.06 10.14
C GLN A 169 31.96 17.03 9.11
N TRP A 170 31.16 16.02 8.79
CA TRP A 170 31.54 15.01 7.78
C TRP A 170 31.26 15.54 6.38
N PRO A 171 32.27 15.66 5.52
CA PRO A 171 32.08 16.16 4.17
C PRO A 171 31.36 15.18 3.24
N ALA A 172 31.49 13.88 3.52
CA ALA A 172 30.86 12.82 2.77
C ALA A 172 30.61 11.58 3.65
N VAL A 173 29.72 10.71 3.20
CA VAL A 173 29.39 9.41 3.82
C VAL A 173 29.59 8.31 2.80
N GLU A 174 30.21 7.24 3.22
CA GLU A 174 30.37 6.03 2.44
C GLU A 174 29.70 4.88 3.18
N LEU A 175 28.90 4.08 2.48
CA LEU A 175 28.32 2.86 3.01
C LEU A 175 29.23 1.67 2.63
N VAL A 176 29.53 0.85 3.63
CA VAL A 176 30.36 -0.34 3.46
C VAL A 176 29.55 -1.58 3.85
N SER A 177 29.53 -2.58 3.00
CA SER A 177 28.85 -3.85 3.28
C SER A 177 29.51 -4.61 4.44
N SER A 178 28.82 -5.59 4.99
CA SER A 178 29.37 -6.48 6.03
C SER A 178 30.63 -7.25 5.57
N THR A 179 30.88 -7.33 4.28
CA THR A 179 32.08 -7.96 3.69
C THR A 179 33.20 -6.96 3.41
N GLY A 180 33.04 -5.69 3.77
CA GLY A 180 34.03 -4.62 3.56
C GLY A 180 34.02 -4.01 2.15
N GLN A 181 33.02 -4.31 1.32
CA GLN A 181 32.88 -3.72 0.00
C GLN A 181 32.13 -2.39 0.07
N VAL A 182 32.62 -1.39 -0.66
CA VAL A 182 31.94 -0.11 -0.79
C VAL A 182 30.66 -0.30 -1.59
N VAL A 183 29.55 0.18 -1.06
CA VAL A 183 28.26 0.22 -1.71
C VAL A 183 28.12 1.55 -2.44
N ALA A 184 27.81 1.53 -3.72
CA ALA A 184 27.58 2.74 -4.50
C ALA A 184 26.43 3.56 -3.90
N THR A 185 26.71 4.81 -3.56
CA THR A 185 25.76 5.73 -2.94
C THR A 185 25.80 7.08 -3.62
N GLN A 186 24.67 7.77 -3.58
CA GLN A 186 24.54 9.14 -4.03
C GLN A 186 23.81 9.96 -2.95
N GLU A 187 24.40 11.06 -2.53
CA GLU A 187 23.71 12.02 -1.67
C GLU A 187 22.73 12.83 -2.50
N LEU A 188 21.45 12.73 -2.18
CA LEU A 188 20.37 13.46 -2.87
C LEU A 188 20.19 14.85 -2.30
N SER A 189 20.27 14.99 -0.98
CA SER A 189 20.15 16.26 -0.29
C SER A 189 20.80 16.19 1.09
N ARG A 190 21.25 17.33 1.58
CA ARG A 190 21.71 17.52 2.95
C ARG A 190 21.00 18.74 3.52
N PRO A 191 19.82 18.57 4.08
CA PRO A 191 19.08 19.69 4.66
C PRO A 191 19.83 20.24 5.87
N GLU A 192 19.79 21.56 6.04
CA GLU A 192 20.28 22.17 7.26
C GLU A 192 19.46 21.69 8.46
N PRO A 193 20.11 21.32 9.58
CA PRO A 193 19.39 20.81 10.76
C PRO A 193 18.62 21.91 11.50
N VAL A 194 18.81 23.17 11.11
CA VAL A 194 18.15 24.34 11.69
C VAL A 194 17.09 24.85 10.74
N LEU A 195 15.83 24.54 11.02
CA LEU A 195 14.69 24.98 10.21
C LEU A 195 14.36 26.45 10.40
N ALA A 196 14.58 26.98 11.59
CA ALA A 196 14.42 28.40 11.91
C ALA A 196 15.33 28.80 13.07
N ARG A 197 15.76 30.03 13.06
CA ARG A 197 16.52 30.67 14.18
C ARG A 197 15.93 32.05 14.45
N GLU A 198 15.25 32.17 15.56
CA GLU A 198 14.67 33.45 16.01
C GLU A 198 15.20 33.84 17.36
N THR A 199 15.33 35.15 17.58
CA THR A 199 15.65 35.70 18.89
C THR A 199 14.36 36.25 19.50
N VAL A 200 13.94 35.66 20.60
CA VAL A 200 12.73 36.05 21.31
C VAL A 200 13.04 36.56 22.69
N ALA A 201 12.23 37.49 23.21
CA ALA A 201 12.33 37.91 24.59
C ALA A 201 11.98 36.75 25.53
N SER A 202 12.67 36.72 26.71
CA SER A 202 12.42 35.64 27.70
C SER A 202 10.95 35.53 28.11
N ALA A 203 10.22 36.64 28.12
CA ALA A 203 8.77 36.67 28.43
C ALA A 203 7.90 35.94 27.39
N ASP A 204 8.37 35.83 26.14
CA ASP A 204 7.65 35.20 25.04
C ASP A 204 8.03 33.73 24.83
N LEU A 205 9.04 33.23 25.55
CA LEU A 205 9.58 31.89 25.37
C LEU A 205 8.55 30.81 25.60
N GLN A 206 7.71 30.94 26.62
CA GLN A 206 6.64 29.97 26.93
C GLN A 206 5.62 29.87 25.77
N ARG A 207 5.23 31.01 25.21
CA ARG A 207 4.31 31.08 24.08
C ARG A 207 4.91 30.44 22.82
N LEU A 208 6.20 30.63 22.59
CA LEU A 208 6.93 30.01 21.50
C LEU A 208 6.97 28.47 21.63
N ILE A 209 7.27 27.98 22.83
CA ILE A 209 7.29 26.53 23.12
C ILE A 209 5.93 25.90 22.87
N HIS A 210 4.83 26.54 23.29
CA HIS A 210 3.48 26.04 23.01
C HIS A 210 3.20 25.97 21.51
N ARG A 211 3.55 27.00 20.75
CA ARG A 211 3.38 27.01 19.29
C ARG A 211 4.18 25.92 18.59
N ILE A 212 5.38 25.59 19.07
CA ILE A 212 6.17 24.48 18.56
C ILE A 212 5.47 23.13 18.85
N HIS A 213 4.95 22.96 20.06
CA HIS A 213 4.19 21.75 20.44
C HIS A 213 2.93 21.57 19.61
N ASP A 214 2.22 22.67 19.33
CA ASP A 214 0.99 22.68 18.54
C ASP A 214 1.27 22.66 17.03
N ARG A 215 2.53 22.56 16.61
CA ARG A 215 2.99 22.55 15.21
C ARG A 215 2.62 23.78 14.39
N GLU A 216 2.25 24.88 15.03
CA GLU A 216 1.84 26.11 14.34
C GLU A 216 2.99 26.87 13.68
N LEU A 217 4.24 26.70 14.17
CA LEU A 217 5.38 27.51 13.75
C LEU A 217 5.85 27.29 12.33
N PHE A 218 5.52 26.15 11.71
CA PHE A 218 6.06 25.78 10.40
C PHE A 218 5.00 25.59 9.33
N GLY A 219 3.74 25.95 9.59
CA GLY A 219 2.66 25.73 8.62
C GLY A 219 2.47 24.26 8.25
N LEU A 220 2.98 23.36 9.05
CA LEU A 220 2.76 21.92 8.93
C LEU A 220 1.38 21.62 9.52
N GLN A 221 0.37 21.67 8.67
CA GLN A 221 -0.96 21.12 8.95
C GLN A 221 -0.97 19.64 8.60
#